data_03a8ccf6a06b43262b228c2319b4fc00
#
_entry.id   03a8ccf6a06b43262b228c2319b4fc00
#
_cell.length_a   1.000
_cell.length_b   1.000
_cell.length_c   1.000
_cell.angle_alpha   90.00
_cell.angle_beta   90.00
_cell.angle_gamma   90.00
#
_symmetry.space_group_name_H-M   'P 1'
#
loop_
_entity.id
_entity.type
_entity.pdbx_description
1 polymer ?
#
loop_
_entity_poly.entity_id
_entity_poly.type
_entity_poly.pdbx_seq_one_letter_code
_entity_poly.pdbx_strand_id
1 'polypeptide(L)'
;MKAAIRYLRWNKDLVPGDVEKIITNGTSAGGALSALAGASGNAKEYEPYLKAIGAAKARDDIFAASCYCPIHNLENADAAYEWLFEKETTCHRIKFEKTPQGVKKIAILDELDEEQKLLSKKLKAAFPSYVNQLQLQDETGNKLTLDENGEGSFKDYVMDFVLKSATKE
;
A
#
# COMPACT_ATOMS: atom_id res chain seq x y z
N MET A 1 -6.38 -10.73 10.03
CA MET A 1 -5.04 -11.28 10.30
C MET A 1 -4.76 -11.44 11.78
N LYS A 2 -4.73 -10.41 12.63
CA LYS A 2 -4.42 -10.52 14.07
C LYS A 2 -5.24 -11.59 14.83
N ALA A 3 -6.56 -11.67 14.59
CA ALA A 3 -7.40 -12.72 15.17
C ALA A 3 -6.98 -14.14 14.77
N ALA A 4 -6.53 -14.32 13.53
CA ALA A 4 -6.01 -15.62 13.04
C ALA A 4 -4.70 -16.00 13.74
N ILE A 5 -3.79 -15.02 13.93
CA ILE A 5 -2.53 -15.24 14.68
C ILE A 5 -2.84 -15.65 16.10
N ARG A 6 -3.76 -14.96 16.79
CA ARG A 6 -4.21 -15.30 18.14
C ARG A 6 -4.84 -16.70 18.20
N TYR A 7 -5.64 -17.04 17.18
CA TYR A 7 -6.26 -18.36 17.08
C TYR A 7 -5.21 -19.49 16.96
N LEU A 8 -4.20 -19.32 16.13
CA LEU A 8 -3.12 -20.30 15.97
C LEU A 8 -2.38 -20.52 17.28
N ARG A 9 -2.02 -19.44 18.00
CA ARG A 9 -1.33 -19.54 19.29
C ARG A 9 -2.20 -20.15 20.39
N TRP A 10 -3.49 -19.83 20.39
CA TRP A 10 -4.42 -20.42 21.34
C TRP A 10 -4.58 -21.94 21.16
N ASN A 11 -4.48 -22.39 19.91
CA ASN A 11 -4.61 -23.79 19.53
C ASN A 11 -3.24 -24.44 19.20
N LYS A 12 -2.18 -24.00 19.82
CA LYS A 12 -0.79 -24.45 19.51
C LYS A 12 -0.59 -25.96 19.53
N ASP A 13 -1.33 -26.65 20.37
CA ASP A 13 -1.24 -28.11 20.52
C ASP A 13 -2.07 -28.88 19.47
N LEU A 14 -2.88 -28.17 18.68
CA LEU A 14 -3.77 -28.73 17.65
C LEU A 14 -3.31 -28.41 16.23
N VAL A 15 -2.46 -27.39 16.05
CA VAL A 15 -2.00 -26.97 14.74
C VAL A 15 -0.57 -27.45 14.48
N PRO A 16 -0.26 -27.90 13.26
CA PRO A 16 1.11 -28.27 12.92
C PRO A 16 1.99 -27.02 12.80
N GLY A 17 3.27 -27.16 13.18
CA GLY A 17 4.26 -26.11 13.05
C GLY A 17 4.55 -25.36 14.36
N ASP A 18 5.47 -24.42 14.28
CA ASP A 18 5.91 -23.59 15.41
C ASP A 18 5.14 -22.27 15.43
N VAL A 19 4.18 -22.14 16.32
CA VAL A 19 3.34 -20.91 16.45
C VAL A 19 4.13 -19.68 16.94
N GLU A 20 5.38 -19.85 17.34
CA GLU A 20 6.28 -18.74 17.66
C GLU A 20 6.97 -18.18 16.40
N LYS A 21 7.01 -18.97 15.33
CA LYS A 21 7.62 -18.61 14.04
C LYS A 21 6.59 -18.31 12.95
N ILE A 22 5.53 -17.60 13.30
CA ILE A 22 4.52 -17.18 12.32
C ILE A 22 5.13 -16.16 11.37
N ILE A 23 5.10 -16.46 10.08
CA ILE A 23 5.55 -15.57 9.00
C ILE A 23 4.32 -15.17 8.19
N THR A 24 4.13 -13.87 7.99
CA THR A 24 3.14 -13.38 7.04
C THR A 24 3.77 -13.10 5.70
N ASN A 25 3.03 -13.35 4.62
CA ASN A 25 3.49 -13.13 3.26
C ASN A 25 2.38 -12.47 2.45
N GLY A 26 2.73 -11.51 1.60
CA GLY A 26 1.73 -10.87 0.75
C GLY A 26 2.30 -9.93 -0.28
N THR A 27 1.53 -9.73 -1.36
CA THR A 27 1.87 -8.83 -2.47
C THR A 27 0.86 -7.69 -2.53
N SER A 28 1.29 -6.48 -2.90
CA SER A 28 0.45 -5.29 -3.05
C SER A 28 -0.31 -4.97 -1.76
N ALA A 29 -1.62 -4.97 -1.75
CA ALA A 29 -2.44 -4.82 -0.54
C ALA A 29 -2.16 -5.91 0.52
N GLY A 30 -1.88 -7.15 0.08
CA GLY A 30 -1.42 -8.23 0.96
C GLY A 30 -0.04 -7.96 1.56
N GLY A 31 0.85 -7.33 0.79
CA GLY A 31 2.15 -6.85 1.27
C GLY A 31 2.00 -5.79 2.34
N ALA A 32 1.12 -4.81 2.14
CA ALA A 32 0.79 -3.80 3.13
C ALA A 32 0.22 -4.41 4.42
N LEU A 33 -0.69 -5.38 4.28
CA LEU A 33 -1.27 -6.08 5.43
C LEU A 33 -0.24 -6.89 6.20
N SER A 34 0.72 -7.52 5.50
CA SER A 34 1.84 -8.24 6.12
C SER A 34 2.77 -7.29 6.87
N ALA A 35 3.14 -6.16 6.27
CA ALA A 35 3.95 -5.13 6.90
C ALA A 35 3.27 -4.56 8.16
N LEU A 36 1.97 -4.25 8.06
CA LEU A 36 1.18 -3.76 9.18
C LEU A 36 1.10 -4.78 10.31
N ALA A 37 0.98 -6.07 10.01
CA ALA A 37 0.99 -7.13 11.01
C ALA A 37 2.31 -7.17 11.78
N GLY A 38 3.44 -7.01 11.09
CA GLY A 38 4.77 -6.93 11.70
C GLY A 38 4.95 -5.70 12.58
N ALA A 39 4.57 -4.54 12.06
CA ALA A 39 4.75 -3.26 12.75
C ALA A 39 3.82 -3.06 13.96
N SER A 40 2.66 -3.73 13.99
CA SER A 40 1.61 -3.51 14.99
C SER A 40 1.39 -4.68 15.94
N GLY A 41 2.38 -5.56 16.12
CA GLY A 41 2.29 -6.71 17.03
C GLY A 41 1.90 -6.26 18.45
N ASN A 42 0.86 -6.87 19.00
CA ASN A 42 0.32 -6.59 20.36
C ASN A 42 -0.08 -5.11 20.61
N ALA A 43 -0.33 -4.33 19.55
CA ALA A 43 -0.72 -2.94 19.69
C ALA A 43 -2.11 -2.81 20.33
N LYS A 44 -2.20 -2.00 21.40
CA LYS A 44 -3.39 -1.85 22.24
C LYS A 44 -4.59 -1.28 21.48
N GLU A 45 -4.35 -0.51 20.45
CA GLU A 45 -5.35 0.13 19.60
C GLU A 45 -6.27 -0.89 18.91
N TYR A 46 -5.80 -2.11 18.71
CA TYR A 46 -6.59 -3.20 18.12
C TYR A 46 -7.43 -4.00 19.14
N GLU A 47 -7.15 -3.88 20.43
CA GLU A 47 -7.84 -4.67 21.46
C GLU A 47 -9.37 -4.52 21.47
N PRO A 48 -9.95 -3.31 21.34
CA PRO A 48 -11.42 -3.16 21.30
C PRO A 48 -12.03 -3.94 20.12
N TYR A 49 -11.41 -3.89 18.96
CA TYR A 49 -11.89 -4.58 17.75
C TYR A 49 -11.74 -6.10 17.88
N LEU A 50 -10.60 -6.57 18.38
CA LEU A 50 -10.35 -7.99 18.60
C LEU A 50 -11.31 -8.59 19.62
N LYS A 51 -11.61 -7.85 20.70
CA LYS A 51 -12.61 -8.23 21.69
C LYS A 51 -14.02 -8.30 21.09
N ALA A 52 -14.40 -7.32 20.27
CA ALA A 52 -15.72 -7.25 19.64
C ALA A 52 -16.01 -8.46 18.73
N ILE A 53 -14.99 -8.99 18.05
CA ILE A 53 -15.10 -10.19 17.20
C ILE A 53 -14.84 -11.50 17.95
N GLY A 54 -14.65 -11.48 19.27
CA GLY A 54 -14.40 -12.67 20.07
C GLY A 54 -13.04 -13.33 19.80
N ALA A 55 -12.01 -12.57 19.43
CA ALA A 55 -10.68 -13.11 19.19
C ALA A 55 -10.09 -13.76 20.45
N ALA A 56 -9.33 -14.83 20.28
CA ALA A 56 -8.68 -15.55 21.35
C ALA A 56 -7.76 -14.64 22.18
N LYS A 57 -7.66 -14.90 23.49
CA LYS A 57 -6.75 -14.18 24.40
C LYS A 57 -5.33 -14.71 24.24
N ALA A 58 -4.63 -14.26 23.23
CA ALA A 58 -3.25 -14.58 22.95
C ALA A 58 -2.56 -13.34 22.33
N ARG A 59 -1.25 -13.34 22.28
CA ARG A 59 -0.47 -12.29 21.59
C ARG A 59 -0.60 -12.41 20.08
N ASP A 60 -0.42 -11.32 19.34
CA ASP A 60 -0.57 -11.24 17.88
C ASP A 60 0.64 -10.64 17.15
N ASP A 61 1.79 -10.57 17.81
CA ASP A 61 3.07 -10.32 17.14
C ASP A 61 3.44 -11.50 16.23
N ILE A 62 4.30 -11.25 15.26
CA ILE A 62 4.76 -12.26 14.30
C ILE A 62 6.29 -12.33 14.28
N PHE A 63 6.81 -13.45 13.81
CA PHE A 63 8.26 -13.66 13.72
C PHE A 63 8.87 -12.87 12.56
N ALA A 64 8.23 -12.88 11.39
CA ALA A 64 8.68 -12.14 10.22
C ALA A 64 7.52 -11.77 9.29
N ALA A 65 7.73 -10.71 8.50
CA ALA A 65 6.83 -10.30 7.42
C ALA A 65 7.59 -10.31 6.10
N SER A 66 7.07 -11.04 5.11
CA SER A 66 7.55 -11.04 3.73
C SER A 66 6.62 -10.17 2.88
N CYS A 67 7.09 -8.98 2.51
CA CYS A 67 6.27 -7.94 1.89
C CYS A 67 6.76 -7.68 0.46
N TYR A 68 5.94 -8.04 -0.52
CA TYR A 68 6.23 -7.80 -1.94
C TYR A 68 5.44 -6.58 -2.42
N CYS A 69 6.15 -5.58 -2.96
CA CYS A 69 5.58 -4.31 -3.42
C CYS A 69 4.40 -3.82 -2.53
N PRO A 70 4.61 -3.64 -1.22
CA PRO A 70 3.56 -3.26 -0.30
C PRO A 70 3.02 -1.87 -0.63
N ILE A 71 1.72 -1.68 -0.56
CA ILE A 71 1.13 -0.35 -0.64
C ILE A 71 1.49 0.42 0.63
N HIS A 72 2.17 1.55 0.48
CA HIS A 72 2.46 2.46 1.58
C HIS A 72 1.29 3.42 1.77
N ASN A 73 1.02 3.82 3.00
CA ASN A 73 -0.03 4.76 3.33
C ASN A 73 -1.37 4.42 2.66
N LEU A 74 -2.01 3.33 3.13
CA LEU A 74 -3.26 2.80 2.56
C LEU A 74 -4.38 3.83 2.44
N GLU A 75 -4.40 4.84 3.30
CA GLU A 75 -5.42 5.89 3.30
C GLU A 75 -5.25 6.88 2.15
N ASN A 76 -4.00 7.18 1.76
CA ASN A 76 -3.68 8.20 0.77
C ASN A 76 -2.73 7.67 -0.32
N ALA A 77 -2.77 6.38 -0.62
CA ALA A 77 -1.82 5.74 -1.54
C ALA A 77 -1.83 6.37 -2.94
N ASP A 78 -3.01 6.79 -3.41
CA ASP A 78 -3.19 7.34 -4.75
C ASP A 78 -2.68 8.79 -4.87
N ALA A 79 -2.64 9.53 -3.77
CA ALA A 79 -2.28 10.95 -3.77
C ALA A 79 -0.86 11.23 -4.31
N ALA A 80 0.06 10.28 -4.13
CA ALA A 80 1.45 10.41 -4.57
C ALA A 80 1.64 10.30 -6.09
N TYR A 81 0.65 9.82 -6.83
CA TYR A 81 0.76 9.65 -8.28
C TYR A 81 0.30 10.86 -9.08
N GLU A 82 -0.49 11.76 -8.50
CA GLU A 82 -1.12 12.88 -9.20
C GLU A 82 -0.12 13.87 -9.82
N TRP A 83 1.07 13.99 -9.26
CA TRP A 83 2.11 14.87 -9.83
C TRP A 83 2.56 14.45 -11.24
N LEU A 84 2.46 13.15 -11.58
CA LEU A 84 2.77 12.61 -12.90
C LEU A 84 1.51 12.40 -13.76
N PHE A 85 0.41 11.98 -13.15
CA PHE A 85 -0.75 11.44 -13.84
C PHE A 85 -2.00 12.34 -13.76
N GLU A 86 -1.89 13.58 -13.29
CA GLU A 86 -3.02 14.53 -13.17
C GLU A 86 -3.79 14.73 -14.50
N LYS A 87 -3.12 14.55 -15.64
CA LYS A 87 -3.75 14.66 -16.96
C LYS A 87 -4.58 13.44 -17.36
N GLU A 88 -4.38 12.32 -16.68
CA GLU A 88 -5.11 11.08 -16.91
C GLU A 88 -6.43 11.13 -16.13
N THR A 89 -7.50 11.52 -16.83
CA THR A 89 -8.82 11.69 -16.21
C THR A 89 -9.71 10.46 -16.33
N THR A 90 -9.23 9.40 -16.96
CA THR A 90 -9.96 8.15 -17.15
C THR A 90 -9.22 6.98 -16.52
N CYS A 91 -9.95 6.02 -15.97
CA CYS A 91 -9.37 4.78 -15.47
C CYS A 91 -10.19 3.55 -15.87
N HIS A 92 -9.48 2.45 -16.11
CA HIS A 92 -10.12 1.16 -16.35
C HIS A 92 -10.34 0.44 -15.03
N ARG A 93 -11.60 0.20 -14.67
CA ARG A 93 -11.98 -0.60 -13.50
C ARG A 93 -12.58 -1.93 -13.91
N ILE A 94 -12.42 -2.93 -13.07
CA ILE A 94 -13.10 -4.22 -13.23
C ILE A 94 -14.23 -4.27 -12.22
N LYS A 95 -15.47 -4.35 -12.72
CA LYS A 95 -16.65 -4.65 -11.91
C LYS A 95 -16.93 -6.14 -11.96
N PHE A 96 -17.24 -6.71 -10.80
CA PHE A 96 -17.65 -8.09 -10.68
C PHE A 96 -19.17 -8.13 -10.53
N GLU A 97 -19.87 -8.74 -11.50
CA GLU A 97 -21.31 -8.97 -11.41
C GLU A 97 -21.60 -10.44 -11.11
N LYS A 98 -22.43 -10.66 -10.09
CA LYS A 98 -22.97 -12.00 -9.82
C LYS A 98 -24.07 -12.31 -10.84
N THR A 99 -23.90 -13.39 -11.57
CA THR A 99 -24.89 -13.93 -12.50
C THR A 99 -25.32 -15.34 -12.06
N PRO A 100 -26.44 -15.88 -12.54
CA PRO A 100 -26.81 -17.25 -12.24
C PRO A 100 -25.76 -18.29 -12.65
N GLN A 101 -24.88 -17.94 -13.60
CA GLN A 101 -23.81 -18.80 -14.12
C GLN A 101 -22.44 -18.58 -13.41
N GLY A 102 -22.39 -17.69 -12.42
CA GLY A 102 -21.17 -17.38 -11.68
C GLY A 102 -20.87 -15.89 -11.64
N VAL A 103 -19.59 -15.53 -11.48
CA VAL A 103 -19.12 -14.13 -11.43
C VAL A 103 -18.58 -13.72 -12.78
N LYS A 104 -19.17 -12.68 -13.38
CA LYS A 104 -18.69 -12.06 -14.63
C LYS A 104 -17.82 -10.86 -14.32
N LYS A 105 -16.68 -10.77 -14.98
CA LYS A 105 -15.81 -9.57 -14.98
C LYS A 105 -16.24 -8.64 -16.11
N ILE A 106 -16.49 -7.38 -15.78
CA ILE A 106 -16.86 -6.34 -16.74
C ILE A 106 -15.82 -5.24 -16.62
N ALA A 107 -15.14 -4.92 -17.74
CA ALA A 107 -14.27 -3.75 -17.81
C ALA A 107 -15.16 -2.51 -17.96
N ILE A 108 -14.94 -1.52 -17.13
CA ILE A 108 -15.62 -0.22 -17.15
C ILE A 108 -14.55 0.84 -17.34
N LEU A 109 -14.78 1.76 -18.26
CA LEU A 109 -14.02 3.00 -18.36
C LEU A 109 -14.77 4.04 -17.54
N ASP A 110 -14.15 4.48 -16.44
CA ASP A 110 -14.65 5.57 -15.63
C ASP A 110 -13.91 6.85 -15.96
N GLU A 111 -14.60 7.96 -15.90
CA GLU A 111 -14.04 9.31 -15.98
C GLU A 111 -14.17 10.00 -14.63
N LEU A 112 -13.12 10.74 -14.24
CA LEU A 112 -13.13 11.56 -13.03
C LEU A 112 -14.18 12.66 -13.15
N ASP A 113 -14.94 12.86 -12.10
CA ASP A 113 -15.84 14.01 -12.00
C ASP A 113 -15.05 15.32 -11.77
N GLU A 114 -15.73 16.46 -11.81
CA GLU A 114 -15.09 17.78 -11.68
C GLU A 114 -14.47 18.02 -10.30
N GLU A 115 -15.02 17.43 -9.24
CA GLU A 115 -14.46 17.52 -7.89
C GLU A 115 -13.16 16.71 -7.79
N GLN A 116 -13.14 15.52 -8.33
CA GLN A 116 -11.96 14.66 -8.42
C GLN A 116 -10.85 15.31 -9.26
N LYS A 117 -11.19 15.88 -10.42
CA LYS A 117 -10.24 16.62 -11.26
C LYS A 117 -9.64 17.83 -10.54
N LEU A 118 -10.46 18.55 -9.76
CA LEU A 118 -9.98 19.67 -8.94
C LEU A 118 -9.06 19.21 -7.82
N LEU A 119 -9.38 18.09 -7.17
CA LEU A 119 -8.54 17.51 -6.13
C LEU A 119 -7.20 17.05 -6.70
N SER A 120 -7.20 16.36 -7.85
CA SER A 120 -6.01 15.93 -8.56
C SER A 120 -5.06 17.10 -8.85
N LYS A 121 -5.58 18.22 -9.39
CA LYS A 121 -4.80 19.45 -9.61
C LYS A 121 -4.19 20.01 -8.32
N LYS A 122 -4.93 20.00 -7.21
CA LYS A 122 -4.41 20.45 -5.91
C LYS A 122 -3.30 19.55 -5.41
N LEU A 123 -3.44 18.24 -5.53
CA LEU A 123 -2.42 17.26 -5.13
C LEU A 123 -1.15 17.44 -5.95
N LYS A 124 -1.27 17.57 -7.28
CA LYS A 124 -0.15 17.87 -8.16
C LYS A 124 0.60 19.14 -7.74
N ALA A 125 -0.11 20.22 -7.50
CA ALA A 125 0.48 21.50 -7.11
C ALA A 125 1.17 21.45 -5.73
N ALA A 126 0.68 20.63 -4.81
CA ALA A 126 1.25 20.48 -3.46
C ALA A 126 2.50 19.58 -3.44
N PHE A 127 2.62 18.63 -4.35
CA PHE A 127 3.63 17.58 -4.31
C PHE A 127 5.07 18.09 -4.37
N PRO A 128 5.47 19.07 -5.22
CA PRO A 128 6.84 19.56 -5.27
C PRO A 128 7.29 20.15 -3.94
N SER A 129 6.45 20.97 -3.30
CA SER A 129 6.76 21.54 -1.99
C SER A 129 6.94 20.46 -0.92
N TYR A 130 6.08 19.45 -0.92
CA TYR A 130 6.19 18.29 -0.02
C TYR A 130 7.52 17.55 -0.21
N VAL A 131 7.87 17.19 -1.44
CA VAL A 131 9.13 16.49 -1.75
C VAL A 131 10.34 17.31 -1.31
N ASN A 132 10.36 18.61 -1.63
CA ASN A 132 11.47 19.49 -1.30
C ASN A 132 11.67 19.66 0.23
N GLN A 133 10.59 19.61 1.01
CA GLN A 133 10.65 19.65 2.48
C GLN A 133 11.29 18.39 3.08
N LEU A 134 11.19 17.23 2.42
CA LEU A 134 11.79 15.99 2.88
C LEU A 134 13.31 15.98 2.76
N GLN A 135 13.90 16.91 1.99
CA GLN A 135 15.34 17.03 1.75
C GLN A 135 16.01 15.71 1.33
N LEU A 136 15.34 14.96 0.46
CA LEU A 136 15.83 13.69 -0.05
C LEU A 136 17.15 13.86 -0.79
N GLN A 137 17.98 12.83 -0.75
CA GLN A 137 19.28 12.78 -1.42
C GLN A 137 19.44 11.47 -2.16
N ASP A 138 20.22 11.51 -3.25
CA ASP A 138 20.68 10.30 -3.92
C ASP A 138 21.81 9.60 -3.13
N GLU A 139 22.32 8.49 -3.64
CA GLU A 139 23.38 7.68 -3.00
C GLU A 139 24.72 8.44 -2.90
N THR A 140 24.88 9.55 -3.65
CA THR A 140 26.09 10.38 -3.66
C THR A 140 25.94 11.64 -2.80
N GLY A 141 24.77 11.86 -2.18
CA GLY A 141 24.46 12.99 -1.34
C GLY A 141 23.96 14.24 -2.06
N ASN A 142 23.66 14.15 -3.37
CA ASN A 142 23.05 15.26 -4.09
C ASN A 142 21.57 15.38 -3.73
N LYS A 143 21.10 16.62 -3.53
CA LYS A 143 19.70 16.89 -3.21
C LYS A 143 18.80 16.56 -4.40
N LEU A 144 17.71 15.88 -4.09
CA LEU A 144 16.62 15.58 -5.02
C LEU A 144 15.52 16.63 -4.85
N THR A 145 15.24 17.38 -5.90
CA THR A 145 14.27 18.49 -5.86
C THR A 145 13.32 18.46 -7.06
N LEU A 146 12.19 19.14 -6.90
CA LEU A 146 11.22 19.41 -7.96
C LEU A 146 10.96 20.92 -8.05
N ASP A 147 10.79 21.42 -9.26
CA ASP A 147 10.26 22.76 -9.51
C ASP A 147 8.71 22.78 -9.39
N GLU A 148 8.10 23.93 -9.60
CA GLU A 148 6.65 24.13 -9.54
C GLU A 148 5.85 23.30 -10.56
N ASN A 149 6.50 22.87 -11.64
CA ASN A 149 5.92 22.03 -12.70
C ASN A 149 6.08 20.53 -12.41
N GLY A 150 6.78 20.18 -11.33
CA GLY A 150 7.08 18.79 -10.98
C GLY A 150 8.27 18.20 -11.76
N GLU A 151 9.10 19.05 -12.37
CA GLU A 151 10.32 18.67 -13.06
C GLU A 151 11.55 18.84 -12.13
N GLY A 152 12.62 18.08 -12.38
CA GLY A 152 13.85 18.21 -11.63
C GLY A 152 14.50 16.89 -11.24
N SER A 153 15.56 16.98 -10.43
CA SER A 153 16.41 15.83 -10.08
C SER A 153 15.67 14.68 -9.40
N PHE A 154 14.61 14.95 -8.65
CA PHE A 154 13.79 13.88 -8.07
C PHE A 154 13.05 13.08 -9.15
N LYS A 155 12.49 13.76 -10.15
CA LYS A 155 11.84 13.08 -11.28
C LYS A 155 12.83 12.25 -12.08
N ASP A 156 14.00 12.82 -12.40
CA ASP A 156 15.03 12.11 -13.14
C ASP A 156 15.49 10.86 -12.41
N TYR A 157 15.67 10.96 -11.09
CA TYR A 157 16.03 9.84 -10.21
C TYR A 157 14.97 8.73 -10.24
N VAL A 158 13.70 9.07 -10.11
CA VAL A 158 12.59 8.09 -10.19
C VAL A 158 12.52 7.45 -11.57
N MET A 159 12.64 8.24 -12.64
CA MET A 159 12.57 7.73 -14.00
C MET A 159 13.76 6.82 -14.35
N ASP A 160 14.93 7.05 -13.78
CA ASP A 160 16.08 6.15 -13.94
C ASP A 160 15.80 4.73 -13.43
N PHE A 161 15.12 4.60 -12.29
CA PHE A 161 14.67 3.28 -11.78
C PHE A 161 13.67 2.61 -12.71
N VAL A 162 12.71 3.38 -13.23
CA VAL A 162 11.71 2.86 -14.19
C VAL A 162 12.39 2.34 -15.45
N LEU A 163 13.32 3.14 -16.02
CA LEU A 163 14.09 2.75 -17.21
C LEU A 163 14.97 1.54 -16.96
N LYS A 164 15.70 1.50 -15.85
CA LYS A 164 16.52 0.35 -15.46
C LYS A 164 15.70 -0.92 -15.26
N SER A 165 14.48 -0.81 -14.76
CA SER A 165 13.58 -1.95 -14.62
C SER A 165 13.08 -2.44 -15.97
N ALA A 166 12.68 -1.52 -16.87
CA ALA A 166 12.16 -1.86 -18.19
C ALA A 166 13.23 -2.45 -19.12
N THR A 167 14.52 -2.13 -18.92
CA THR A 167 15.62 -2.63 -19.77
C THR A 167 16.23 -3.95 -19.27
N LYS A 168 15.77 -4.50 -18.17
CA LYS A 168 16.23 -5.82 -17.64
C LYS A 168 15.49 -7.01 -18.24
N GLU A 169 14.46 -6.79 -19.02
CA GLU A 169 13.76 -7.79 -19.82
C GLU A 169 14.37 -7.84 -21.24
#